data_523f42d27280bc569886f239e153f2ce
#
_entry.id   523f42d27280bc569886f239e153f2ce
#
_cell.length_a   1.000
_cell.length_b   1.000
_cell.length_c   1.000
_cell.angle_alpha   90.00
_cell.angle_beta   90.00
_cell.angle_gamma   90.00
#
_symmetry.space_group_name_H-M   'P 1'
#
loop_
_entity.id
_entity.type
_entity.pdbx_description
1 polymer ?
#
loop_
_entity_poly.entity_id
_entity_poly.type
_entity_poly.pdbx_seq_one_letter_code
_entity_poly.pdbx_strand_id
1 'polypeptide(L)'
;MRFLHLSDLHLGKRVCEFSMLDDQRYILEQILSLLDTHPVDAVLLAGDLYDKPVPPAEAVRLLDWFLTQLAERRLPVFAISGNHDSADRIAFGSALLQNSRVYVSPVFSGAPVPIPLTDEYGTLDVYLLPFLKPAMVRHVWPDEPVESYNDALACVLRHCPPDPAHRSVLVAHQFVAGAACCESEEVSVGGVDSVDASLFDAFDYVALGHLHSPQKVGRDAVRYCGTPLKYSFSEAGQHKIATFVEFGLKGEVSITTAPLTPKHDLREVRGSYMELTDRRNYDGTAVDDYLHITLTDEQDVPDALARLRVIYPCLLYTSPSPRD
;
A
#
# COMPACT_ATOMS: atom_id res chain seq x y z
N MET A 1 -17.31 -11.28 -10.27
CA MET A 1 -16.00 -11.56 -9.62
C MET A 1 -15.78 -10.62 -8.45
N ARG A 2 -15.11 -11.10 -7.41
CA ARG A 2 -14.75 -10.30 -6.22
C ARG A 2 -13.24 -10.33 -6.01
N PHE A 3 -12.60 -9.17 -5.87
CA PHE A 3 -11.14 -9.05 -5.71
C PHE A 3 -10.80 -8.42 -4.36
N LEU A 4 -9.67 -8.82 -3.77
CA LEU A 4 -9.03 -8.12 -2.66
C LEU A 4 -7.97 -7.17 -3.25
N HIS A 5 -8.04 -5.89 -2.91
CA HIS A 5 -7.05 -4.88 -3.28
C HIS A 5 -6.22 -4.49 -2.06
N LEU A 6 -4.92 -4.72 -2.15
CA LEU A 6 -3.88 -4.35 -1.20
C LEU A 6 -2.77 -3.59 -1.92
N SER A 7 -2.02 -2.77 -1.19
CA SER A 7 -0.83 -2.08 -1.68
C SER A 7 0.12 -1.74 -0.53
N ASP A 8 1.28 -1.23 -0.85
CA ASP A 8 2.18 -0.55 0.09
C ASP A 8 2.46 -1.43 1.33
N LEU A 9 2.82 -2.70 1.09
CA LEU A 9 3.15 -3.64 2.16
C LEU A 9 4.44 -3.23 2.87
N HIS A 10 5.36 -2.57 2.16
CA HIS A 10 6.65 -2.10 2.66
C HIS A 10 7.38 -3.14 3.52
N LEU A 11 7.40 -4.40 3.08
CA LEU A 11 8.00 -5.48 3.86
C LEU A 11 9.47 -5.19 4.16
N GLY A 12 9.82 -5.31 5.45
CA GLY A 12 11.14 -4.95 5.96
C GLY A 12 11.25 -3.50 6.44
N LYS A 13 10.13 -2.75 6.49
CA LYS A 13 10.07 -1.41 7.08
C LYS A 13 10.59 -1.39 8.49
N ARG A 14 11.30 -0.32 8.82
CA ARG A 14 11.67 0.01 10.18
C ARG A 14 11.09 1.38 10.52
N VAL A 15 10.46 1.47 11.67
CA VAL A 15 10.04 2.76 12.24
C VAL A 15 11.03 3.11 13.35
N CYS A 16 11.83 4.15 13.13
CA CYS A 16 13.02 4.42 13.95
C CYS A 16 13.96 3.20 14.01
N GLU A 17 14.19 2.66 15.20
CA GLU A 17 15.06 1.50 15.42
C GLU A 17 14.30 0.16 15.40
N PHE A 18 12.97 0.18 15.41
CA PHE A 18 12.14 -1.03 15.52
C PHE A 18 11.84 -1.65 14.15
N SER A 19 12.02 -2.95 14.04
CA SER A 19 11.64 -3.71 12.87
C SER A 19 10.14 -3.99 12.91
N MET A 20 9.45 -3.74 11.79
CA MET A 20 8.01 -4.01 11.68
C MET A 20 7.69 -5.43 11.18
N LEU A 21 8.69 -6.29 10.96
CA LEU A 21 8.48 -7.60 10.31
C LEU A 21 7.50 -8.51 11.05
N ASP A 22 7.51 -8.51 12.38
CA ASP A 22 6.59 -9.34 13.17
C ASP A 22 5.15 -8.82 13.07
N ASP A 23 4.96 -7.50 13.07
CA ASP A 23 3.67 -6.86 12.86
C ASP A 23 3.19 -7.05 11.42
N GLN A 24 4.10 -6.98 10.44
CA GLN A 24 3.81 -7.24 9.04
C GLN A 24 3.37 -8.69 8.83
N ARG A 25 4.02 -9.65 9.49
CA ARG A 25 3.59 -11.04 9.46
C ARG A 25 2.18 -11.21 10.05
N TYR A 26 1.95 -10.64 11.23
CA TYR A 26 0.66 -10.70 11.92
C TYR A 26 -0.47 -10.13 11.06
N ILE A 27 -0.27 -8.98 10.42
CA ILE A 27 -1.31 -8.37 9.58
C ILE A 27 -1.57 -9.18 8.31
N LEU A 28 -0.55 -9.79 7.71
CA LEU A 28 -0.71 -10.70 6.56
C LEU A 28 -1.47 -11.98 6.96
N GLU A 29 -1.24 -12.52 8.16
CA GLU A 29 -2.01 -13.64 8.71
C GLU A 29 -3.47 -13.27 8.92
N GLN A 30 -3.75 -12.04 9.39
CA GLN A 30 -5.12 -11.53 9.51
C GLN A 30 -5.79 -11.39 8.15
N ILE A 31 -5.07 -10.88 7.13
CA ILE A 31 -5.57 -10.79 5.75
C ILE A 31 -5.92 -12.18 5.20
N LEU A 32 -5.05 -13.18 5.41
CA LEU A 32 -5.36 -14.56 5.00
C LEU A 32 -6.61 -15.11 5.70
N SER A 33 -6.80 -14.82 6.99
CA SER A 33 -7.99 -15.19 7.73
C SER A 33 -9.26 -14.49 7.21
N LEU A 34 -9.13 -13.22 6.76
CA LEU A 34 -10.23 -12.52 6.09
C LEU A 34 -10.63 -13.18 4.78
N LEU A 35 -9.68 -13.71 4.00
CA LEU A 35 -9.96 -14.45 2.77
C LEU A 35 -10.74 -15.75 3.03
N ASP A 36 -10.53 -16.40 4.17
CA ASP A 36 -11.27 -17.61 4.54
C ASP A 36 -12.74 -17.30 4.90
N THR A 37 -13.03 -16.08 5.37
CA THR A 37 -14.39 -15.62 5.73
C THR A 37 -15.06 -14.76 4.66
N HIS A 38 -14.25 -14.13 3.80
CA HIS A 38 -14.69 -13.28 2.69
C HIS A 38 -14.05 -13.79 1.39
N PRO A 39 -14.57 -14.88 0.79
CA PRO A 39 -13.97 -15.46 -0.41
C PRO A 39 -13.84 -14.44 -1.53
N VAL A 40 -12.73 -14.51 -2.24
CA VAL A 40 -12.43 -13.69 -3.41
C VAL A 40 -11.97 -14.57 -4.59
N ASP A 41 -12.06 -14.02 -5.79
CA ASP A 41 -11.62 -14.68 -7.01
C ASP A 41 -10.18 -14.32 -7.37
N ALA A 42 -9.65 -13.20 -6.84
CA ALA A 42 -8.27 -12.77 -7.06
C ALA A 42 -7.80 -11.76 -6.00
N VAL A 43 -6.47 -11.55 -5.96
CA VAL A 43 -5.80 -10.55 -5.11
C VAL A 43 -5.00 -9.60 -5.99
N LEU A 44 -5.17 -8.29 -5.77
CA LEU A 44 -4.40 -7.23 -6.41
C LEU A 44 -3.39 -6.70 -5.39
N LEU A 45 -2.10 -6.61 -5.78
CA LEU A 45 -1.02 -6.02 -5.01
C LEU A 45 -0.47 -4.81 -5.78
N ALA A 46 -0.91 -3.62 -5.43
CA ALA A 46 -0.68 -2.41 -6.22
C ALA A 46 0.65 -1.70 -5.86
N GLY A 47 1.75 -2.43 -5.81
CA GLY A 47 3.11 -1.91 -5.66
C GLY A 47 3.59 -1.73 -4.23
N ASP A 48 4.84 -1.32 -4.08
CA ASP A 48 5.59 -1.16 -2.84
C ASP A 48 5.49 -2.40 -1.94
N LEU A 49 5.85 -3.55 -2.54
CA LEU A 49 5.87 -4.83 -1.84
C LEU A 49 6.98 -4.84 -0.77
N TYR A 50 8.12 -4.21 -1.07
CA TYR A 50 9.24 -4.02 -0.15
C TYR A 50 9.43 -2.55 0.21
N ASP A 51 10.02 -2.30 1.39
CA ASP A 51 10.39 -0.94 1.82
C ASP A 51 11.58 -0.36 1.04
N LYS A 52 12.41 -1.21 0.45
CA LYS A 52 13.64 -0.80 -0.26
C LYS A 52 13.92 -1.66 -1.48
N PRO A 53 14.59 -1.11 -2.52
CA PRO A 53 14.97 -1.87 -3.71
C PRO A 53 15.84 -3.09 -3.44
N VAL A 54 16.57 -3.10 -2.31
CA VAL A 54 17.34 -4.24 -1.80
C VAL A 54 16.77 -4.61 -0.43
N PRO A 55 15.74 -5.47 -0.39
CA PRO A 55 15.10 -5.85 0.85
C PRO A 55 16.00 -6.78 1.69
N PRO A 56 15.85 -6.79 3.02
CA PRO A 56 16.48 -7.79 3.85
C PRO A 56 15.91 -9.19 3.58
N ALA A 57 16.73 -10.23 3.81
CA ALA A 57 16.33 -11.61 3.51
C ALA A 57 15.04 -12.05 4.23
N GLU A 58 14.80 -11.52 5.43
CA GLU A 58 13.58 -11.76 6.20
C GLU A 58 12.33 -11.25 5.50
N ALA A 59 12.40 -10.06 4.89
CA ALA A 59 11.30 -9.49 4.11
C ALA A 59 11.03 -10.32 2.84
N VAL A 60 12.09 -10.80 2.18
CA VAL A 60 11.96 -11.69 1.01
C VAL A 60 11.24 -12.98 1.39
N ARG A 61 11.65 -13.61 2.53
CA ARG A 61 10.97 -14.81 3.02
C ARG A 61 9.52 -14.57 3.42
N LEU A 62 9.21 -13.38 3.94
CA LEU A 62 7.85 -13.03 4.32
C LEU A 62 6.94 -12.86 3.09
N LEU A 63 7.42 -12.21 2.03
CA LEU A 63 6.66 -12.10 0.78
C LEU A 63 6.48 -13.48 0.11
N ASP A 64 7.54 -14.26 0.03
CA ASP A 64 7.49 -15.63 -0.51
C ASP A 64 6.45 -16.48 0.22
N TRP A 65 6.47 -16.45 1.55
CA TRP A 65 5.46 -17.13 2.37
C TRP A 65 4.05 -16.64 2.06
N PHE A 66 3.82 -15.34 1.98
CA PHE A 66 2.50 -14.77 1.73
C PHE A 66 1.96 -15.18 0.34
N LEU A 67 2.80 -15.05 -0.70
CA LEU A 67 2.45 -15.49 -2.07
C LEU A 67 2.17 -16.99 -2.12
N THR A 68 2.94 -17.81 -1.40
CA THR A 68 2.73 -19.25 -1.29
C THR A 68 1.36 -19.54 -0.65
N GLN A 69 1.00 -18.85 0.45
CA GLN A 69 -0.30 -19.01 1.10
C GLN A 69 -1.48 -18.63 0.18
N LEU A 70 -1.32 -17.64 -0.68
CA LEU A 70 -2.32 -17.28 -1.69
C LEU A 70 -2.40 -18.33 -2.80
N ALA A 71 -1.26 -18.83 -3.29
CA ALA A 71 -1.18 -19.87 -4.31
C ALA A 71 -1.79 -21.21 -3.83
N GLU A 72 -1.56 -21.61 -2.57
CA GLU A 72 -2.17 -22.78 -1.94
C GLU A 72 -3.71 -22.69 -1.90
N ARG A 73 -4.25 -21.48 -1.76
CA ARG A 73 -5.69 -21.17 -1.86
C ARG A 73 -6.17 -21.13 -3.32
N ARG A 74 -5.27 -21.32 -4.29
CA ARG A 74 -5.52 -21.22 -5.74
C ARG A 74 -6.04 -19.87 -6.19
N LEU A 75 -5.73 -18.81 -5.45
CA LEU A 75 -6.10 -17.46 -5.78
C LEU A 75 -5.12 -16.88 -6.81
N PRO A 76 -5.60 -16.38 -7.95
CA PRO A 76 -4.77 -15.53 -8.82
C PRO A 76 -4.29 -14.31 -8.06
N VAL A 77 -3.01 -13.99 -8.21
CA VAL A 77 -2.40 -12.79 -7.64
C VAL A 77 -1.90 -11.92 -8.78
N PHE A 78 -2.25 -10.66 -8.76
CA PHE A 78 -1.82 -9.65 -9.72
C PHE A 78 -0.99 -8.60 -9.01
N ALA A 79 0.32 -8.61 -9.21
CA ALA A 79 1.26 -7.77 -8.49
C ALA A 79 2.04 -6.86 -9.44
N ILE A 80 2.28 -5.63 -9.02
CA ILE A 80 3.16 -4.69 -9.69
C ILE A 80 4.27 -4.23 -8.76
N SER A 81 5.34 -3.66 -9.31
CA SER A 81 6.34 -2.92 -8.53
C SER A 81 5.92 -1.46 -8.35
N GLY A 82 6.16 -0.92 -7.16
CA GLY A 82 6.03 0.50 -6.84
C GLY A 82 7.36 1.26 -6.97
N ASN A 83 7.44 2.47 -6.38
CA ASN A 83 8.64 3.31 -6.44
C ASN A 83 9.74 2.88 -5.44
N HIS A 84 9.39 2.19 -4.36
CA HIS A 84 10.35 1.61 -3.41
C HIS A 84 10.92 0.28 -3.90
N ASP A 85 10.23 -0.42 -4.80
CA ASP A 85 10.65 -1.70 -5.31
C ASP A 85 11.74 -1.60 -6.38
N SER A 86 12.55 -2.65 -6.53
CA SER A 86 13.30 -2.90 -7.76
C SER A 86 12.43 -3.71 -8.73
N ALA A 87 12.00 -3.09 -9.83
CA ALA A 87 11.17 -3.76 -10.84
C ALA A 87 11.84 -5.07 -11.34
N ASP A 88 13.16 -5.09 -11.54
CA ASP A 88 13.90 -6.29 -11.97
C ASP A 88 13.82 -7.41 -10.94
N ARG A 89 13.89 -7.09 -9.64
CA ARG A 89 13.83 -8.08 -8.56
C ARG A 89 12.42 -8.63 -8.38
N ILE A 90 11.41 -7.76 -8.47
CA ILE A 90 10.00 -8.17 -8.39
C ILE A 90 9.63 -9.03 -9.61
N ALA A 91 10.09 -8.67 -10.81
CA ALA A 91 9.83 -9.43 -12.04
C ALA A 91 10.65 -10.74 -12.12
N PHE A 92 11.61 -10.97 -11.22
CA PHE A 92 12.43 -12.18 -11.24
C PHE A 92 11.56 -13.44 -11.12
N GLY A 93 11.72 -14.35 -12.06
CA GLY A 93 10.97 -15.61 -12.09
C GLY A 93 9.48 -15.47 -12.47
N SER A 94 9.02 -14.30 -12.92
CA SER A 94 7.60 -14.04 -13.23
C SER A 94 6.99 -15.08 -14.18
N ALA A 95 7.72 -15.55 -15.20
CA ALA A 95 7.26 -16.60 -16.11
C ALA A 95 7.03 -17.95 -15.42
N LEU A 96 7.80 -18.27 -14.39
CA LEU A 96 7.60 -19.48 -13.57
C LEU A 96 6.42 -19.32 -12.61
N LEU A 97 6.28 -18.14 -12.01
CA LEU A 97 5.21 -17.81 -11.07
C LEU A 97 3.81 -17.87 -11.71
N GLN A 98 3.71 -17.57 -13.01
CA GLN A 98 2.44 -17.70 -13.76
C GLN A 98 1.85 -19.11 -13.71
N ASN A 99 2.67 -20.16 -13.62
CA ASN A 99 2.20 -21.53 -13.45
C ASN A 99 1.44 -21.74 -12.14
N SER A 100 1.73 -20.90 -11.13
CA SER A 100 1.03 -20.88 -9.86
C SER A 100 -0.04 -19.75 -9.79
N ARG A 101 -0.40 -19.16 -10.94
CA ARG A 101 -1.35 -18.06 -11.09
C ARG A 101 -0.92 -16.78 -10.37
N VAL A 102 0.38 -16.58 -10.17
CA VAL A 102 0.94 -15.32 -9.66
C VAL A 102 1.49 -14.54 -10.85
N TYR A 103 0.79 -13.50 -11.23
CA TYR A 103 1.10 -12.62 -12.34
C TYR A 103 1.80 -11.36 -11.81
N VAL A 104 3.05 -11.22 -12.18
CA VAL A 104 3.87 -10.06 -11.77
C VAL A 104 4.11 -9.20 -13.00
N SER A 105 3.96 -7.88 -12.86
CA SER A 105 4.30 -6.97 -13.95
C SER A 105 5.76 -7.12 -14.35
N PRO A 106 6.08 -7.19 -15.65
CA PRO A 106 7.46 -7.11 -16.10
C PRO A 106 8.03 -5.72 -15.78
N VAL A 107 9.36 -5.59 -15.91
CA VAL A 107 9.99 -4.27 -16.03
C VAL A 107 9.33 -3.53 -17.20
N PHE A 108 9.01 -2.25 -17.00
CA PHE A 108 8.32 -1.47 -18.03
C PHE A 108 9.11 -1.46 -19.36
N SER A 109 8.49 -1.97 -20.40
CA SER A 109 9.08 -2.06 -21.75
C SER A 109 8.08 -1.72 -22.85
N GLY A 110 6.90 -1.24 -22.49
CA GLY A 110 5.82 -0.89 -23.43
C GLY A 110 4.45 -0.96 -22.78
N ALA A 111 3.43 -0.93 -23.60
CA ALA A 111 2.04 -0.99 -23.14
C ALA A 111 1.75 -2.32 -22.43
N PRO A 112 1.07 -2.29 -21.26
CA PRO A 112 0.70 -3.52 -20.55
C PRO A 112 -0.29 -4.35 -21.38
N VAL A 113 -0.04 -5.65 -21.43
CA VAL A 113 -0.95 -6.62 -22.08
C VAL A 113 -1.98 -7.08 -21.05
N PRO A 114 -3.28 -7.04 -21.37
CA PRO A 114 -4.32 -7.47 -20.44
C PRO A 114 -4.25 -8.97 -20.16
N ILE A 115 -4.54 -9.33 -18.92
CA ILE A 115 -4.66 -10.71 -18.45
C ILE A 115 -6.15 -10.99 -18.28
N PRO A 116 -6.79 -11.81 -19.14
CA PRO A 116 -8.23 -12.03 -19.09
C PRO A 116 -8.62 -13.04 -18.01
N LEU A 117 -9.68 -12.70 -17.28
CA LEU A 117 -10.45 -13.61 -16.42
C LEU A 117 -11.88 -13.69 -16.97
N THR A 118 -12.58 -14.79 -16.70
CA THR A 118 -13.95 -14.98 -17.21
C THR A 118 -14.87 -15.51 -16.12
N ASP A 119 -16.07 -14.94 -16.01
CA ASP A 119 -17.18 -15.41 -15.19
C ASP A 119 -18.51 -15.34 -15.96
N GLU A 120 -19.64 -15.48 -15.26
CA GLU A 120 -20.99 -15.39 -15.82
C GLU A 120 -21.31 -14.04 -16.48
N TYR A 121 -20.62 -12.96 -16.12
CA TYR A 121 -20.78 -11.63 -16.68
C TYR A 121 -19.84 -11.33 -17.86
N GLY A 122 -19.06 -12.34 -18.31
CA GLY A 122 -18.14 -12.22 -19.43
C GLY A 122 -16.68 -12.01 -19.02
N THR A 123 -15.89 -11.41 -19.91
CA THR A 123 -14.46 -11.17 -19.69
C THR A 123 -14.21 -9.97 -18.79
N LEU A 124 -13.21 -10.11 -17.92
CA LEU A 124 -12.61 -9.04 -17.13
C LEU A 124 -11.11 -9.01 -17.38
N ASP A 125 -10.62 -7.93 -17.95
CA ASP A 125 -9.21 -7.73 -18.29
C ASP A 125 -8.49 -7.02 -17.17
N VAL A 126 -7.39 -7.61 -16.68
CA VAL A 126 -6.51 -7.02 -15.65
C VAL A 126 -5.25 -6.50 -16.31
N TYR A 127 -5.00 -5.19 -16.18
CA TYR A 127 -3.82 -4.50 -16.68
C TYR A 127 -2.86 -4.22 -15.53
N LEU A 128 -1.59 -4.65 -15.67
CA LEU A 128 -0.54 -4.46 -14.66
C LEU A 128 0.42 -3.37 -15.13
N LEU A 129 0.32 -2.19 -14.53
CA LEU A 129 1.16 -1.04 -14.84
C LEU A 129 2.07 -0.72 -13.64
N PRO A 130 3.37 -1.08 -13.68
CA PRO A 130 4.30 -0.75 -12.60
C PRO A 130 4.49 0.76 -12.49
N PHE A 131 5.13 1.20 -11.41
CA PHE A 131 5.49 2.60 -11.24
C PHE A 131 6.25 3.15 -12.45
N LEU A 132 5.79 4.29 -12.96
CA LEU A 132 6.35 4.92 -14.15
C LEU A 132 7.10 6.21 -13.80
N LYS A 133 8.24 6.40 -14.50
CA LYS A 133 8.89 7.70 -14.59
C LYS A 133 8.88 8.17 -16.06
N PRO A 134 8.77 9.48 -16.33
CA PRO A 134 8.76 10.01 -17.70
C PRO A 134 9.93 9.50 -18.56
N ALA A 135 11.12 9.36 -17.97
CA ALA A 135 12.30 8.86 -18.67
C ALA A 135 12.14 7.43 -19.18
N MET A 136 11.39 6.56 -18.46
CA MET A 136 11.14 5.18 -18.88
C MET A 136 10.25 5.15 -20.12
N VAL A 137 9.23 6.01 -20.16
CA VAL A 137 8.28 6.10 -21.27
C VAL A 137 8.97 6.69 -22.51
N ARG A 138 9.78 7.76 -22.35
CA ARG A 138 10.60 8.29 -23.45
C ARG A 138 11.58 7.28 -24.04
N HIS A 139 12.08 6.36 -23.22
CA HIS A 139 12.97 5.30 -23.74
C HIS A 139 12.24 4.33 -24.67
N VAL A 140 10.97 4.03 -24.38
CA VAL A 140 10.14 3.12 -25.20
C VAL A 140 9.56 3.83 -26.43
N TRP A 141 9.10 5.06 -26.25
CA TRP A 141 8.50 5.88 -27.31
C TRP A 141 9.21 7.23 -27.43
N PRO A 142 10.40 7.28 -28.08
CA PRO A 142 11.24 8.48 -28.12
C PRO A 142 10.63 9.64 -28.91
N ASP A 143 9.69 9.36 -29.80
CA ASP A 143 9.03 10.37 -30.63
C ASP A 143 7.77 10.97 -29.95
N GLU A 144 7.35 10.44 -28.80
CA GLU A 144 6.21 10.97 -28.04
C GLU A 144 6.64 12.13 -27.12
N PRO A 145 5.85 13.23 -27.08
CA PRO A 145 6.15 14.39 -26.25
C PRO A 145 5.82 14.09 -24.77
N VAL A 146 6.74 13.44 -24.05
CA VAL A 146 6.58 13.07 -22.64
C VAL A 146 7.52 13.91 -21.78
N GLU A 147 6.97 14.91 -21.08
CA GLU A 147 7.73 15.80 -20.19
C GLU A 147 7.43 15.54 -18.72
N SER A 148 6.16 15.25 -18.39
CA SER A 148 5.65 15.06 -17.04
C SER A 148 5.23 13.61 -16.78
N TYR A 149 4.94 13.29 -15.51
CA TYR A 149 4.32 12.01 -15.12
C TYR A 149 2.92 11.85 -15.75
N ASN A 150 2.19 12.96 -15.85
CA ASN A 150 0.88 12.97 -16.51
C ASN A 150 1.00 12.61 -17.99
N ASP A 151 1.96 13.17 -18.71
CA ASP A 151 2.20 12.83 -20.13
C ASP A 151 2.64 11.37 -20.28
N ALA A 152 3.48 10.90 -19.36
CA ALA A 152 3.95 9.52 -19.35
C ALA A 152 2.79 8.54 -19.21
N LEU A 153 1.92 8.74 -18.22
CA LEU A 153 0.75 7.90 -18.02
C LEU A 153 -0.23 8.00 -19.20
N ALA A 154 -0.52 9.22 -19.66
CA ALA A 154 -1.38 9.45 -20.83
C ALA A 154 -0.85 8.74 -22.08
N CYS A 155 0.46 8.78 -22.32
CA CYS A 155 1.11 8.09 -23.42
C CYS A 155 0.88 6.58 -23.32
N VAL A 156 1.18 5.96 -22.18
CA VAL A 156 1.01 4.51 -21.96
C VAL A 156 -0.45 4.10 -22.16
N LEU A 157 -1.40 4.82 -21.57
CA LEU A 157 -2.83 4.47 -21.64
C LEU A 157 -3.40 4.61 -23.05
N ARG A 158 -2.89 5.55 -23.87
CA ARG A 158 -3.24 5.62 -25.30
C ARG A 158 -2.80 4.38 -26.09
N HIS A 159 -1.71 3.73 -25.67
CA HIS A 159 -1.18 2.53 -26.34
C HIS A 159 -1.83 1.22 -25.83
N CYS A 160 -2.63 1.29 -24.76
CA CYS A 160 -3.37 0.14 -24.21
C CYS A 160 -4.80 0.49 -23.81
N PRO A 161 -5.64 1.01 -24.75
CA PRO A 161 -7.03 1.30 -24.43
C PRO A 161 -7.74 -0.01 -24.06
N PRO A 162 -8.54 -0.02 -22.96
CA PRO A 162 -9.31 -1.23 -22.62
C PRO A 162 -10.37 -1.52 -23.69
N ASP A 163 -10.65 -2.82 -23.91
CA ASP A 163 -11.74 -3.22 -24.79
C ASP A 163 -13.08 -2.76 -24.20
N PRO A 164 -13.86 -1.94 -24.92
CA PRO A 164 -15.14 -1.45 -24.42
C PRO A 164 -16.18 -2.56 -24.17
N ALA A 165 -16.01 -3.75 -24.76
CA ALA A 165 -16.88 -4.90 -24.52
C ALA A 165 -16.52 -5.67 -23.23
N HIS A 166 -15.31 -5.52 -22.71
CA HIS A 166 -14.83 -6.20 -21.53
C HIS A 166 -14.89 -5.30 -20.30
N ARG A 167 -15.10 -5.89 -19.12
CA ARG A 167 -14.81 -5.24 -17.84
C ARG A 167 -13.30 -5.06 -17.72
N SER A 168 -12.85 -4.00 -17.07
CA SER A 168 -11.43 -3.67 -17.04
C SER A 168 -10.98 -3.19 -15.67
N VAL A 169 -9.85 -3.72 -15.22
CA VAL A 169 -9.16 -3.33 -13.99
C VAL A 169 -7.75 -2.90 -14.33
N LEU A 170 -7.37 -1.70 -13.94
CA LEU A 170 -5.98 -1.25 -13.96
C LEU A 170 -5.39 -1.33 -12.55
N VAL A 171 -4.26 -2.01 -12.42
CA VAL A 171 -3.43 -1.96 -11.21
C VAL A 171 -2.27 -1.01 -11.49
N ALA A 172 -2.16 0.06 -10.73
CA ALA A 172 -1.17 1.12 -10.96
C ALA A 172 -0.61 1.66 -9.63
N HIS A 173 0.58 2.27 -9.69
CA HIS A 173 1.24 2.85 -8.53
C HIS A 173 1.71 4.26 -8.90
N GLN A 174 0.84 5.26 -8.71
CA GLN A 174 1.08 6.64 -9.12
C GLN A 174 0.43 7.61 -8.15
N PHE A 175 1.01 8.80 -8.00
CA PHE A 175 0.40 9.89 -7.25
C PHE A 175 -0.66 10.58 -8.13
N VAL A 176 -1.91 10.60 -7.68
CA VAL A 176 -3.03 11.25 -8.40
C VAL A 176 -3.34 12.59 -7.76
N ALA A 177 -3.44 13.63 -8.59
CA ALA A 177 -3.71 14.99 -8.13
C ALA A 177 -5.01 15.07 -7.31
N GLY A 178 -4.97 15.84 -6.21
CA GLY A 178 -6.10 16.02 -5.30
C GLY A 178 -6.25 14.97 -4.22
N ALA A 179 -5.39 13.95 -4.19
CA ALA A 179 -5.33 13.00 -3.09
C ALA A 179 -4.61 13.60 -1.86
N ALA A 180 -5.00 13.18 -0.66
CA ALA A 180 -4.37 13.57 0.60
C ALA A 180 -3.12 12.71 0.86
N CYS A 181 -2.00 13.35 1.22
CA CYS A 181 -0.72 12.70 1.48
C CYS A 181 -0.39 12.68 2.98
N CYS A 182 0.42 11.70 3.40
CA CYS A 182 1.03 11.58 4.71
C CYS A 182 2.54 11.89 4.62
N GLU A 183 3.20 12.12 5.75
CA GLU A 183 4.65 12.39 5.80
C GLU A 183 5.53 11.18 5.42
N SER A 184 4.96 9.98 5.46
CA SER A 184 5.65 8.72 5.12
C SER A 184 5.76 8.46 3.62
N GLU A 185 5.11 9.26 2.78
CA GLU A 185 5.06 9.11 1.34
C GLU A 185 6.10 9.99 0.65
N GLU A 186 6.78 9.44 -0.36
CA GLU A 186 7.73 10.18 -1.18
C GLU A 186 7.00 10.95 -2.29
N VAL A 187 6.42 12.10 -1.96
CA VAL A 187 5.76 12.99 -2.93
C VAL A 187 6.64 14.19 -3.23
N SER A 188 6.83 14.48 -4.49
CA SER A 188 7.66 15.62 -4.92
C SER A 188 7.04 16.95 -4.55
N VAL A 189 7.89 17.90 -4.10
CA VAL A 189 7.46 19.26 -3.75
C VAL A 189 6.78 19.91 -4.96
N GLY A 190 5.56 20.41 -4.76
CA GLY A 190 4.76 21.07 -5.81
C GLY A 190 3.97 20.13 -6.70
N GLY A 191 3.90 18.81 -6.39
CA GLY A 191 3.06 17.86 -7.13
C GLY A 191 3.50 17.61 -8.57
N VAL A 192 4.79 17.77 -8.86
CA VAL A 192 5.37 17.60 -10.22
C VAL A 192 5.23 16.16 -10.74
N ASP A 193 5.05 15.20 -9.83
CA ASP A 193 4.86 13.77 -10.08
C ASP A 193 3.39 13.34 -10.10
N SER A 194 2.45 14.29 -9.97
CA SER A 194 1.02 13.99 -9.97
C SER A 194 0.47 13.74 -11.38
N VAL A 195 -0.53 12.85 -11.45
CA VAL A 195 -1.28 12.54 -12.66
C VAL A 195 -2.74 12.92 -12.49
N ASP A 196 -3.45 13.24 -13.59
CA ASP A 196 -4.86 13.58 -13.57
C ASP A 196 -5.73 12.32 -13.45
N ALA A 197 -6.72 12.37 -12.55
CA ALA A 197 -7.64 11.25 -12.34
C ALA A 197 -8.48 10.90 -13.57
N SER A 198 -8.74 11.86 -14.49
CA SER A 198 -9.48 11.62 -15.71
C SER A 198 -8.81 10.67 -16.69
N LEU A 199 -7.49 10.47 -16.59
CA LEU A 199 -6.77 9.47 -17.39
C LEU A 199 -7.27 8.05 -17.16
N PHE A 200 -7.92 7.80 -16.04
CA PHE A 200 -8.43 6.50 -15.65
C PHE A 200 -9.90 6.23 -16.05
N ASP A 201 -10.58 7.17 -16.70
CA ASP A 201 -12.02 7.09 -16.96
C ASP A 201 -12.45 5.90 -17.81
N ALA A 202 -11.56 5.39 -18.64
CA ALA A 202 -11.83 4.23 -19.50
C ALA A 202 -11.92 2.89 -18.75
N PHE A 203 -11.41 2.81 -17.52
CA PHE A 203 -11.38 1.59 -16.73
C PHE A 203 -12.59 1.50 -15.78
N ASP A 204 -13.12 0.30 -15.55
CA ASP A 204 -14.21 0.10 -14.58
C ASP A 204 -13.71 0.26 -13.14
N TYR A 205 -12.48 -0.21 -12.85
CA TYR A 205 -11.83 -0.02 -11.55
C TYR A 205 -10.34 0.24 -11.72
N VAL A 206 -9.79 1.11 -10.86
CA VAL A 206 -8.36 1.39 -10.79
C VAL A 206 -7.87 1.14 -9.37
N ALA A 207 -7.06 0.10 -9.22
CA ALA A 207 -6.41 -0.27 -7.98
C ALA A 207 -5.10 0.52 -7.86
N LEU A 208 -5.10 1.57 -7.04
CA LEU A 208 -3.94 2.43 -6.82
C LEU A 208 -3.17 2.03 -5.56
N GLY A 209 -1.85 2.01 -5.65
CA GLY A 209 -0.91 2.12 -4.54
C GLY A 209 -0.16 3.45 -4.58
N HIS A 210 0.73 3.67 -3.65
CA HIS A 210 1.58 4.82 -3.40
C HIS A 210 1.16 5.67 -2.19
N LEU A 211 -0.14 5.89 -1.97
CA LEU A 211 -0.62 6.65 -0.82
C LEU A 211 -1.09 5.74 0.31
N HIS A 212 -0.65 6.05 1.51
CA HIS A 212 -0.83 5.21 2.70
C HIS A 212 -2.22 5.31 3.32
N SER A 213 -2.97 6.38 2.99
CA SER A 213 -4.33 6.59 3.45
C SER A 213 -5.35 5.98 2.48
N PRO A 214 -6.28 5.11 2.94
CA PRO A 214 -7.37 4.62 2.11
C PRO A 214 -8.26 5.77 1.66
N GLN A 215 -8.36 6.00 0.36
CA GLN A 215 -9.14 7.11 -0.19
C GLN A 215 -9.52 6.89 -1.65
N LYS A 216 -10.58 7.54 -2.09
CA LYS A 216 -10.95 7.66 -3.50
C LYS A 216 -10.41 8.95 -4.11
N VAL A 217 -10.19 8.94 -5.41
CA VAL A 217 -9.80 10.14 -6.16
C VAL A 217 -10.68 10.29 -7.39
N GLY A 218 -11.33 11.43 -7.52
CA GLY A 218 -12.32 11.68 -8.57
C GLY A 218 -13.58 10.84 -8.37
N ARG A 219 -13.61 9.59 -8.80
CA ARG A 219 -14.74 8.67 -8.64
C ARG A 219 -14.43 7.50 -7.70
N ASP A 220 -15.47 6.84 -7.17
CA ASP A 220 -15.32 5.78 -6.15
C ASP A 220 -14.47 4.59 -6.64
N ALA A 221 -14.52 4.32 -7.94
CA ALA A 221 -13.79 3.21 -8.56
C ALA A 221 -12.31 3.51 -8.87
N VAL A 222 -11.80 4.72 -8.62
CA VAL A 222 -10.37 5.06 -8.64
C VAL A 222 -9.92 5.25 -7.20
N ARG A 223 -9.14 4.30 -6.67
CA ARG A 223 -8.98 4.22 -5.23
C ARG A 223 -7.60 3.73 -4.81
N TYR A 224 -7.08 4.37 -3.76
CA TYR A 224 -6.02 3.86 -2.92
C TYR A 224 -6.61 2.97 -1.82
N CYS A 225 -6.06 1.79 -1.61
CA CYS A 225 -6.43 0.93 -0.46
C CYS A 225 -5.68 1.32 0.81
N GLY A 226 -4.56 2.03 0.68
CA GLY A 226 -3.66 2.39 1.76
C GLY A 226 -2.77 1.24 2.22
N THR A 227 -1.86 1.54 3.14
CA THR A 227 -1.00 0.54 3.78
C THR A 227 -1.79 -0.33 4.75
N PRO A 228 -1.41 -1.61 4.94
CA PRO A 228 -2.07 -2.48 5.92
C PRO A 228 -1.70 -2.15 7.38
N LEU A 229 -0.61 -1.42 7.61
CA LEU A 229 -0.13 -0.94 8.91
C LEU A 229 0.18 0.56 8.84
N LYS A 230 0.26 1.23 10.00
CA LYS A 230 0.76 2.60 10.11
C LYS A 230 2.29 2.58 10.12
N TYR A 231 2.92 3.39 9.28
CA TYR A 231 4.38 3.50 9.16
C TYR A 231 4.94 4.86 9.57
N SER A 232 4.07 5.81 9.93
CA SER A 232 4.42 7.15 10.40
C SER A 232 3.39 7.66 11.41
N PHE A 233 3.80 8.55 12.32
CA PHE A 233 2.86 9.21 13.25
C PHE A 233 1.85 10.13 12.56
N SER A 234 2.14 10.61 11.35
CA SER A 234 1.12 11.29 10.54
C SER A 234 -0.07 10.38 10.19
N GLU A 235 0.11 9.06 10.31
CA GLU A 235 -0.93 8.05 10.12
C GLU A 235 -1.62 7.62 11.43
N ALA A 236 -1.22 8.17 12.61
CA ALA A 236 -1.70 7.71 13.91
C ALA A 236 -3.23 7.71 14.04
N GLY A 237 -3.89 8.72 13.44
CA GLY A 237 -5.35 8.83 13.42
C GLY A 237 -6.06 7.98 12.35
N GLN A 238 -5.35 7.24 11.50
CA GLN A 238 -5.95 6.45 10.44
C GLN A 238 -6.43 5.08 10.93
N HIS A 239 -7.48 4.58 10.26
CA HIS A 239 -7.93 3.18 10.39
C HIS A 239 -7.54 2.42 9.13
N LYS A 240 -6.71 1.39 9.29
CA LYS A 240 -6.25 0.56 8.19
C LYS A 240 -7.32 -0.47 7.82
N ILE A 241 -7.45 -0.74 6.52
CA ILE A 241 -8.52 -1.58 5.97
C ILE A 241 -8.00 -2.49 4.86
N ALA A 242 -8.67 -3.62 4.69
CA ALA A 242 -8.61 -4.42 3.46
C ALA A 242 -9.77 -3.99 2.55
N THR A 243 -9.51 -3.74 1.28
CA THR A 243 -10.51 -3.28 0.31
C THR A 243 -10.96 -4.42 -0.59
N PHE A 244 -12.26 -4.70 -0.58
CA PHE A 244 -12.88 -5.70 -1.46
C PHE A 244 -13.66 -5.00 -2.56
N VAL A 245 -13.47 -5.48 -3.79
CA VAL A 245 -14.10 -4.93 -4.99
C VAL A 245 -14.88 -6.02 -5.69
N GLU A 246 -16.15 -5.82 -5.91
CA GLU A 246 -17.03 -6.77 -6.58
C GLU A 246 -17.46 -6.20 -7.94
N PHE A 247 -17.31 -7.02 -8.98
CA PHE A 247 -17.61 -6.70 -10.37
C PHE A 247 -18.85 -7.48 -10.83
N GLY A 248 -19.92 -6.75 -11.11
CA GLY A 248 -21.14 -7.25 -11.79
C GLY A 248 -21.01 -7.15 -13.30
N LEU A 249 -22.05 -6.62 -13.95
CA LEU A 249 -22.03 -6.26 -15.36
C LEU A 249 -21.01 -5.13 -15.63
N LYS A 250 -20.69 -4.92 -16.92
CA LYS A 250 -19.82 -3.79 -17.33
C LYS A 250 -20.31 -2.48 -16.72
N GLY A 251 -19.40 -1.78 -16.02
CA GLY A 251 -19.69 -0.54 -15.31
C GLY A 251 -20.27 -0.71 -13.90
N GLU A 252 -20.63 -1.93 -13.48
CA GLU A 252 -21.13 -2.20 -12.12
C GLU A 252 -19.97 -2.64 -11.22
N VAL A 253 -19.57 -1.75 -10.32
CA VAL A 253 -18.52 -1.99 -9.33
C VAL A 253 -19.03 -1.61 -7.95
N SER A 254 -18.96 -2.53 -7.01
CA SER A 254 -19.22 -2.26 -5.60
C SER A 254 -17.99 -2.47 -4.73
N ILE A 255 -17.84 -1.64 -3.72
CA ILE A 255 -16.65 -1.61 -2.87
C ILE A 255 -17.07 -1.77 -1.41
N THR A 256 -16.47 -2.74 -0.75
CA THR A 256 -16.63 -2.97 0.68
C THR A 256 -15.27 -3.04 1.36
N THR A 257 -15.21 -2.80 2.65
CA THR A 257 -13.96 -2.80 3.41
C THR A 257 -14.08 -3.62 4.67
N ALA A 258 -12.98 -4.24 5.10
CA ALA A 258 -12.86 -4.87 6.41
C ALA A 258 -11.73 -4.19 7.20
N PRO A 259 -11.91 -3.94 8.50
CA PRO A 259 -10.88 -3.33 9.32
C PRO A 259 -9.68 -4.27 9.49
N LEU A 260 -8.49 -3.69 9.48
CA LEU A 260 -7.24 -4.34 9.84
C LEU A 260 -6.81 -3.84 11.22
N THR A 261 -6.60 -4.76 12.16
CA THR A 261 -6.21 -4.44 13.53
C THR A 261 -4.74 -4.82 13.73
N PRO A 262 -3.85 -3.86 13.98
CA PRO A 262 -2.44 -4.15 14.19
C PRO A 262 -2.23 -4.95 15.47
N LYS A 263 -1.12 -5.68 15.57
CA LYS A 263 -0.68 -6.32 16.81
C LYS A 263 -0.21 -5.28 17.82
N HIS A 264 0.61 -4.33 17.36
CA HIS A 264 1.02 -3.15 18.10
C HIS A 264 0.62 -1.92 17.28
N ASP A 265 -0.19 -1.05 17.85
CA ASP A 265 -0.61 0.16 17.15
C ASP A 265 0.45 1.25 17.24
N LEU A 266 0.38 2.22 16.33
CA LEU A 266 1.23 3.40 16.33
C LEU A 266 0.38 4.58 16.81
N ARG A 267 0.71 5.12 18.00
CA ARG A 267 -0.12 6.11 18.70
C ARG A 267 0.70 7.28 19.25
N GLU A 268 0.07 8.42 19.30
CA GLU A 268 0.56 9.59 20.04
C GLU A 268 -0.10 9.64 21.41
N VAL A 269 0.71 9.89 22.44
CA VAL A 269 0.27 10.05 23.83
C VAL A 269 0.79 11.37 24.36
N ARG A 270 -0.04 12.11 25.09
CA ARG A 270 0.32 13.39 25.68
C ARG A 270 -0.02 13.40 27.18
N GLY A 271 0.92 13.84 28.00
CA GLY A 271 0.71 13.95 29.45
C GLY A 271 1.97 14.37 30.18
N SER A 272 1.85 14.68 31.46
CA SER A 272 3.01 14.92 32.32
C SER A 272 3.74 13.61 32.64
N TYR A 273 5.03 13.70 32.94
CA TYR A 273 5.84 12.55 33.31
C TYR A 273 5.21 11.76 34.46
N MET A 274 4.68 12.47 35.49
CA MET A 274 4.03 11.86 36.64
C MET A 274 2.74 11.11 36.25
N GLU A 275 1.93 11.67 35.36
CA GLU A 275 0.72 11.00 34.88
C GLU A 275 1.06 9.74 34.07
N LEU A 276 2.04 9.82 33.18
CA LEU A 276 2.45 8.73 32.32
C LEU A 276 3.14 7.58 33.07
N THR A 277 3.75 7.86 34.24
CA THR A 277 4.39 6.86 35.10
C THR A 277 3.49 6.38 36.25
N ASP A 278 2.32 6.96 36.44
CA ASP A 278 1.36 6.45 37.41
C ASP A 278 0.77 5.12 36.94
N ARG A 279 0.97 4.05 37.73
CA ARG A 279 0.52 2.70 37.40
C ARG A 279 -0.97 2.62 37.06
N ARG A 280 -1.79 3.44 37.69
CA ARG A 280 -3.24 3.50 37.45
C ARG A 280 -3.60 3.90 36.02
N ASN A 281 -2.71 4.63 35.33
CA ASN A 281 -2.93 5.16 33.99
C ASN A 281 -2.43 4.22 32.89
N TYR A 282 -1.45 3.37 33.17
CA TYR A 282 -0.90 2.46 32.14
C TYR A 282 -1.22 0.97 32.39
N ASP A 283 -1.56 0.57 33.60
CA ASP A 283 -1.86 -0.83 33.92
C ASP A 283 -3.11 -1.30 33.14
N GLY A 284 -2.97 -2.40 32.40
CA GLY A 284 -4.03 -2.93 31.54
C GLY A 284 -4.22 -2.19 30.20
N THR A 285 -3.34 -1.23 29.86
CA THR A 285 -3.33 -0.59 28.53
C THR A 285 -2.32 -1.27 27.60
N ALA A 286 -2.36 -0.93 26.29
CA ALA A 286 -1.41 -1.45 25.30
C ALA A 286 -0.06 -0.71 25.41
N VAL A 287 0.71 -1.04 26.44
CA VAL A 287 2.02 -0.42 26.71
C VAL A 287 3.10 -0.79 25.68
N ASP A 288 2.87 -1.90 24.94
CA ASP A 288 3.78 -2.39 23.92
C ASP A 288 3.56 -1.75 22.54
N ASP A 289 2.58 -0.83 22.40
CA ASP A 289 2.38 -0.07 21.17
C ASP A 289 3.58 0.83 20.86
N TYR A 290 3.75 1.15 19.57
CA TYR A 290 4.73 2.12 19.10
C TYR A 290 4.27 3.53 19.46
N LEU A 291 4.97 4.17 20.39
CA LEU A 291 4.53 5.43 20.97
C LEU A 291 5.44 6.60 20.61
N HIS A 292 4.81 7.72 20.29
CA HIS A 292 5.37 9.06 20.44
C HIS A 292 4.73 9.71 21.67
N ILE A 293 5.53 10.10 22.64
CA ILE A 293 5.06 10.77 23.87
C ILE A 293 5.43 12.25 23.84
N THR A 294 4.41 13.12 23.95
CA THR A 294 4.60 14.54 24.15
C THR A 294 4.47 14.86 25.64
N LEU A 295 5.58 15.26 26.28
CA LEU A 295 5.60 15.63 27.68
C LEU A 295 5.06 17.08 27.87
N THR A 296 4.16 17.22 28.84
CA THR A 296 3.55 18.52 29.18
C THR A 296 4.15 19.19 30.43
N ASP A 297 5.24 18.63 30.94
CA ASP A 297 5.94 19.18 32.11
C ASP A 297 6.51 20.56 31.79
N GLU A 298 6.42 21.51 32.77
CA GLU A 298 6.98 22.85 32.61
C GLU A 298 8.52 22.86 32.61
N GLN A 299 9.13 21.84 33.23
CA GLN A 299 10.58 21.68 33.31
C GLN A 299 10.98 20.41 32.53
N ASP A 300 12.16 20.45 31.91
CA ASP A 300 12.71 19.29 31.23
C ASP A 300 12.87 18.11 32.18
N VAL A 301 12.40 16.96 31.79
CA VAL A 301 12.55 15.72 32.55
C VAL A 301 13.84 15.01 32.09
N PRO A 302 14.86 14.94 32.95
CA PRO A 302 16.13 14.30 32.61
C PRO A 302 15.93 12.81 32.25
N ASP A 303 16.55 12.36 31.16
CA ASP A 303 16.52 10.98 30.68
C ASP A 303 15.10 10.41 30.49
N ALA A 304 14.12 11.27 30.17
CA ALA A 304 12.72 10.91 30.04
C ALA A 304 12.49 9.69 29.16
N LEU A 305 13.11 9.63 27.97
CA LEU A 305 12.98 8.52 27.04
C LEU A 305 13.40 7.18 27.67
N ALA A 306 14.59 7.14 28.29
CA ALA A 306 15.11 5.92 28.90
C ALA A 306 14.23 5.45 30.08
N ARG A 307 13.73 6.39 30.87
CA ARG A 307 12.87 6.11 32.04
C ARG A 307 11.49 5.65 31.64
N LEU A 308 10.89 6.25 30.62
CA LEU A 308 9.58 5.87 30.09
C LEU A 308 9.63 4.52 29.37
N ARG A 309 10.75 4.16 28.73
CA ARG A 309 10.94 2.83 28.08
C ARG A 309 10.89 1.67 29.05
N VAL A 310 11.04 1.88 30.33
CA VAL A 310 10.83 0.84 31.36
C VAL A 310 9.36 0.41 31.42
N ILE A 311 8.43 1.33 31.12
CA ILE A 311 6.98 1.09 31.12
C ILE A 311 6.49 0.82 29.70
N TYR A 312 6.99 1.58 28.73
CA TYR A 312 6.60 1.58 27.31
C TYR A 312 7.78 1.10 26.45
N PRO A 313 8.02 -0.21 26.32
CA PRO A 313 9.25 -0.74 25.72
C PRO A 313 9.42 -0.35 24.24
N CYS A 314 8.31 -0.12 23.53
CA CYS A 314 8.30 0.33 22.13
C CYS A 314 8.12 1.85 21.96
N LEU A 315 8.49 2.63 22.99
CA LEU A 315 8.53 4.08 22.88
C LEU A 315 9.61 4.54 21.89
N LEU A 316 9.20 5.19 20.80
CA LEU A 316 10.09 5.59 19.71
C LEU A 316 10.85 6.86 20.06
N TYR A 317 10.14 7.91 20.44
CA TYR A 317 10.73 9.16 20.91
C TYR A 317 9.79 9.97 21.81
N THR A 318 10.38 10.93 22.52
CA THR A 318 9.66 11.91 23.33
C THR A 318 9.93 13.33 22.80
N SER A 319 8.93 14.19 22.84
CA SER A 319 9.08 15.61 22.57
C SER A 319 8.52 16.44 23.74
N PRO A 320 9.11 17.62 24.04
CA PRO A 320 8.47 18.58 24.92
C PRO A 320 7.20 19.12 24.27
N SER A 321 6.21 19.53 25.07
CA SER A 321 5.08 20.29 24.55
C SER A 321 5.59 21.59 23.92
N PRO A 322 5.08 21.98 22.73
CA PRO A 322 5.36 23.31 22.18
C PRO A 322 5.01 24.34 23.28
N ARG A 323 5.94 25.23 23.58
CA ARG A 323 5.66 26.40 24.43
C ARG A 323 4.89 27.37 23.52
N ASP A 324 3.69 27.77 23.93
CA ASP A 324 2.90 28.82 23.26
C ASP A 324 3.68 30.15 23.18
#